data_042037a6127650acd5a6321891214d4a
#
_entry.id   042037a6127650acd5a6321891214d4a
#
_cell.length_a   1.000
_cell.length_b   1.000
_cell.length_c   1.000
_cell.angle_alpha   90.00
_cell.angle_beta   90.00
_cell.angle_gamma   90.00
#
_symmetry.space_group_name_H-M   'P 1'
#
loop_
_entity.id
_entity.type
_entity.pdbx_description
1 polymer ?
#
loop_
_entity_poly.entity_id
_entity_poly.type
_entity_poly.pdbx_seq_one_letter_code
_entity_poly.pdbx_strand_id
1 'polypeptide(L)'
;VSTVLPPPAAQLNPWRPLGPCTPAACIGDPASAVGRVRRTARLLAAVVVVLVGVPVAVVARAFTQARITRLWARLMLRALGIRLEVNGAGAAAGTGTLVVANHISWLDPLVIAAAVPSRPLAKQEVAGWPVVSTLVAGAGALFIDRERLMALPSAVAAVAGALRAGDTVVAFPEGTTWCGRGMGGFRPAVFQAAIDAGASVRPAVLRYREGTEPSTRACFVGDDSLLASVLRVTATRDLAVEVTLMAAITPAPGLAGPPARAELARIAEARVRAGVRAGVLGRHLPGEGV
;
A
#
# COMPACT_ATOMS: atom_id res chain seq x y z
N VAL A 1 -31.47 9.82 37.49
CA VAL A 1 -31.20 9.60 36.06
C VAL A 1 -29.99 10.44 35.73
N SER A 2 -28.78 9.80 35.75
CA SER A 2 -27.51 10.44 35.37
C SER A 2 -27.44 10.49 33.84
N THR A 3 -27.62 11.68 33.30
CA THR A 3 -27.42 11.96 31.88
C THR A 3 -25.91 11.88 31.60
N VAL A 4 -25.45 10.76 31.07
CA VAL A 4 -24.07 10.64 30.52
C VAL A 4 -24.05 11.49 29.24
N LEU A 5 -23.40 12.65 29.33
CA LEU A 5 -23.10 13.45 28.13
C LEU A 5 -22.29 12.63 27.16
N PRO A 6 -22.61 12.60 25.84
CA PRO A 6 -21.78 11.96 24.86
C PRO A 6 -20.39 12.60 24.89
N PRO A 7 -19.31 11.79 24.67
CA PRO A 7 -17.96 12.35 24.63
C PRO A 7 -17.92 13.47 23.59
N PRO A 8 -17.13 14.54 23.84
CA PRO A 8 -16.99 15.65 22.89
C PRO A 8 -16.56 15.08 21.56
N ALA A 9 -17.26 15.45 20.49
CA ALA A 9 -16.90 15.07 19.14
C ALA A 9 -15.41 15.39 18.95
N ALA A 10 -14.60 14.35 18.76
CA ALA A 10 -13.17 14.52 18.53
C ALA A 10 -13.03 15.55 17.40
N GLN A 11 -12.34 16.66 17.68
CA GLN A 11 -12.16 17.72 16.70
C GLN A 11 -11.51 17.05 15.48
N LEU A 12 -12.30 16.86 14.42
CA LEU A 12 -11.85 16.26 13.19
C LEU A 12 -10.72 17.14 12.65
N ASN A 13 -9.49 16.64 12.72
CA ASN A 13 -8.38 17.32 12.10
C ASN A 13 -8.69 17.42 10.59
N PRO A 14 -8.98 18.62 10.04
CA PRO A 14 -9.41 18.78 8.65
C PRO A 14 -8.33 18.33 7.66
N TRP A 15 -7.11 18.14 8.13
CA TRP A 15 -5.97 17.66 7.34
C TRP A 15 -5.82 16.14 7.36
N ARG A 16 -6.52 15.44 8.27
CA ARG A 16 -6.50 13.98 8.33
C ARG A 16 -7.39 13.43 7.21
N PRO A 17 -6.84 12.64 6.28
CA PRO A 17 -7.65 12.02 5.25
C PRO A 17 -8.56 10.97 5.90
N LEU A 18 -9.85 11.24 5.88
CA LEU A 18 -10.88 10.29 6.28
C LEU A 18 -11.46 9.66 5.02
N GLY A 19 -11.43 8.33 4.92
CA GLY A 19 -12.21 7.61 3.92
C GLY A 19 -13.64 7.41 4.40
N PRO A 20 -14.62 7.33 3.50
CA PRO A 20 -16.03 7.05 3.85
C PRO A 20 -16.26 5.58 4.23
N CYS A 21 -15.21 4.75 4.18
CA CYS A 21 -15.29 3.31 4.36
C CYS A 21 -15.31 2.92 5.84
N THR A 22 -16.25 2.04 6.20
CA THR A 22 -16.29 1.39 7.52
C THR A 22 -16.25 -0.13 7.35
N PRO A 23 -15.81 -0.90 8.36
CA PRO A 23 -15.82 -2.36 8.27
C PRO A 23 -17.21 -2.91 8.00
N ALA A 24 -18.22 -2.43 8.70
CA ALA A 24 -19.60 -2.91 8.58
C ALA A 24 -20.22 -2.68 7.19
N ALA A 25 -19.90 -1.53 6.55
CA ALA A 25 -20.46 -1.20 5.23
C ALA A 25 -19.66 -1.82 4.06
N CYS A 26 -18.37 -2.07 4.28
CA CYS A 26 -17.46 -2.39 3.19
C CYS A 26 -16.99 -3.84 3.14
N ILE A 27 -16.84 -4.50 4.30
CA ILE A 27 -16.33 -5.87 4.34
C ILE A 27 -17.48 -6.83 4.02
N GLY A 28 -17.41 -7.46 2.86
CA GLY A 28 -18.37 -8.49 2.47
C GLY A 28 -18.06 -9.84 3.12
N ASP A 29 -19.03 -10.76 3.06
CA ASP A 29 -18.83 -12.16 3.43
C ASP A 29 -17.88 -12.86 2.45
N PRO A 30 -17.14 -13.90 2.88
CA PRO A 30 -16.26 -14.63 2.00
C PRO A 30 -17.08 -15.41 0.97
N ALA A 31 -16.65 -15.39 -0.28
CA ALA A 31 -17.22 -16.26 -1.32
C ALA A 31 -17.04 -17.74 -0.93
N SER A 32 -15.88 -18.05 -0.31
CA SER A 32 -15.62 -19.34 0.32
C SER A 32 -14.55 -19.22 1.41
N ALA A 33 -14.70 -20.02 2.48
CA ALA A 33 -13.74 -20.07 3.58
C ALA A 33 -12.84 -21.31 3.49
N VAL A 34 -11.65 -21.22 4.07
CA VAL A 34 -10.78 -22.37 4.27
C VAL A 34 -11.14 -23.10 5.58
N GLY A 35 -10.92 -24.41 5.63
CA GLY A 35 -11.09 -25.18 6.85
C GLY A 35 -10.14 -24.75 7.97
N ARG A 36 -10.52 -25.07 9.22
CA ARG A 36 -9.77 -24.65 10.42
C ARG A 36 -8.30 -25.04 10.38
N VAL A 37 -7.97 -26.26 9.96
CA VAL A 37 -6.60 -26.76 9.89
C VAL A 37 -5.75 -25.87 8.94
N ARG A 38 -6.26 -25.57 7.74
CA ARG A 38 -5.55 -24.73 6.77
C ARG A 38 -5.38 -23.30 7.27
N ARG A 39 -6.40 -22.75 7.96
CA ARG A 39 -6.32 -21.43 8.59
C ARG A 39 -5.25 -21.39 9.66
N THR A 40 -5.23 -22.38 10.57
CA THR A 40 -4.22 -22.48 11.62
C THR A 40 -2.82 -22.62 11.02
N ALA A 41 -2.65 -23.46 9.99
CA ALA A 41 -1.37 -23.60 9.30
C ALA A 41 -0.89 -22.27 8.68
N ARG A 42 -1.77 -21.47 8.08
CA ARG A 42 -1.45 -20.14 7.55
C ARG A 42 -1.00 -19.18 8.66
N LEU A 43 -1.70 -19.16 9.79
CA LEU A 43 -1.34 -18.30 10.92
C LEU A 43 0.02 -18.70 11.50
N LEU A 44 0.27 -19.99 11.70
CA LEU A 44 1.57 -20.49 12.18
C LEU A 44 2.68 -20.16 11.19
N ALA A 45 2.47 -20.37 9.89
CA ALA A 45 3.43 -20.01 8.85
C ALA A 45 3.73 -18.50 8.87
N ALA A 46 2.72 -17.64 9.01
CA ALA A 46 2.92 -16.19 9.09
C ALA A 46 3.74 -15.81 10.33
N VAL A 47 3.45 -16.42 11.48
CA VAL A 47 4.24 -16.22 12.72
C VAL A 47 5.71 -16.63 12.50
N VAL A 48 5.95 -17.79 11.91
CA VAL A 48 7.32 -18.26 11.60
C VAL A 48 8.04 -17.28 10.68
N VAL A 49 7.37 -16.79 9.62
CA VAL A 49 7.96 -15.79 8.69
C VAL A 49 8.30 -14.48 9.42
N VAL A 50 7.48 -14.04 10.39
CA VAL A 50 7.78 -12.87 11.23
C VAL A 50 8.98 -13.15 12.13
N LEU A 51 8.98 -14.26 12.86
CA LEU A 51 10.05 -14.61 13.81
C LEU A 51 11.42 -14.77 13.12
N VAL A 52 11.45 -15.36 11.92
CA VAL A 52 12.66 -15.46 11.11
C VAL A 52 13.01 -14.10 10.46
N GLY A 53 12.01 -13.34 10.05
CA GLY A 53 12.18 -12.05 9.39
C GLY A 53 12.82 -11.00 10.29
N VAL A 54 12.56 -11.00 11.60
CA VAL A 54 13.13 -10.04 12.56
C VAL A 54 14.66 -10.10 12.61
N PRO A 55 15.31 -11.25 12.91
CA PRO A 55 16.76 -11.33 12.91
C PRO A 55 17.37 -11.08 11.52
N VAL A 56 16.72 -11.55 10.46
CA VAL A 56 17.15 -11.28 9.08
C VAL A 56 17.12 -9.78 8.79
N ALA A 57 16.07 -9.07 9.21
CA ALA A 57 15.96 -7.62 9.03
C ALA A 57 17.06 -6.84 9.78
N VAL A 58 17.44 -7.31 10.97
CA VAL A 58 18.54 -6.72 11.75
C VAL A 58 19.88 -6.89 11.03
N VAL A 59 20.17 -8.10 10.53
CA VAL A 59 21.40 -8.40 9.80
C VAL A 59 21.43 -7.71 8.44
N ALA A 60 20.32 -7.71 7.72
CA ALA A 60 20.22 -7.17 6.37
C ALA A 60 20.41 -5.65 6.28
N ARG A 61 20.35 -4.93 7.41
CA ARG A 61 20.69 -3.48 7.45
C ARG A 61 22.08 -3.18 6.91
N ALA A 62 22.99 -4.15 6.94
CA ALA A 62 24.36 -4.02 6.45
C ALA A 62 24.56 -4.39 4.98
N PHE A 63 23.53 -4.94 4.30
CA PHE A 63 23.64 -5.52 2.94
C PHE A 63 22.51 -5.03 2.02
N THR A 64 22.49 -5.53 0.77
CA THR A 64 21.51 -5.17 -0.27
C THR A 64 20.07 -5.55 0.13
N GLN A 65 19.37 -4.65 0.77
CA GLN A 65 18.06 -4.85 1.42
C GLN A 65 16.93 -5.24 0.46
N ALA A 66 16.95 -4.75 -0.77
CA ALA A 66 15.83 -4.85 -1.69
C ALA A 66 15.44 -6.28 -2.08
N ARG A 67 16.44 -7.17 -2.30
CA ARG A 67 16.18 -8.58 -2.67
C ARG A 67 15.65 -9.38 -1.49
N ILE A 68 16.20 -9.15 -0.29
CA ILE A 68 15.80 -9.83 0.95
C ILE A 68 14.37 -9.42 1.30
N THR A 69 14.07 -8.13 1.26
CA THR A 69 12.71 -7.59 1.50
C THR A 69 11.70 -8.17 0.53
N ARG A 70 12.04 -8.27 -0.76
CA ARG A 70 11.17 -8.88 -1.78
C ARG A 70 10.89 -10.35 -1.49
N LEU A 71 11.91 -11.13 -1.16
CA LEU A 71 11.74 -12.55 -0.82
C LEU A 71 10.87 -12.71 0.44
N TRP A 72 11.17 -11.95 1.49
CA TRP A 72 10.41 -11.98 2.73
C TRP A 72 8.93 -11.58 2.50
N ALA A 73 8.68 -10.53 1.75
CA ALA A 73 7.32 -10.10 1.42
C ALA A 73 6.54 -11.19 0.64
N ARG A 74 7.18 -11.86 -0.30
CA ARG A 74 6.58 -12.99 -1.03
C ARG A 74 6.28 -14.19 -0.13
N LEU A 75 7.18 -14.51 0.79
CA LEU A 75 6.96 -15.59 1.77
C LEU A 75 5.81 -15.24 2.70
N MET A 76 5.72 -13.98 3.15
CA MET A 76 4.62 -13.51 3.99
C MET A 76 3.26 -13.61 3.28
N LEU A 77 3.16 -13.14 2.03
CA LEU A 77 1.92 -13.24 1.24
C LEU A 77 1.51 -14.71 1.07
N ARG A 78 2.47 -15.61 0.76
CA ARG A 78 2.21 -17.05 0.65
C ARG A 78 1.76 -17.66 1.98
N ALA A 79 2.39 -17.30 3.09
CA ALA A 79 2.02 -17.76 4.43
C ALA A 79 0.58 -17.36 4.78
N LEU A 80 0.17 -16.14 4.44
CA LEU A 80 -1.19 -15.65 4.60
C LEU A 80 -2.18 -16.29 3.61
N GLY A 81 -1.68 -17.03 2.61
CA GLY A 81 -2.49 -17.69 1.58
C GLY A 81 -2.96 -16.78 0.46
N ILE A 82 -2.19 -15.71 0.19
CA ILE A 82 -2.46 -14.73 -0.86
C ILE A 82 -1.60 -15.04 -2.09
N ARG A 83 -2.23 -15.12 -3.27
CA ARG A 83 -1.51 -15.19 -4.54
C ARG A 83 -1.21 -13.79 -5.03
N LEU A 84 0.04 -13.57 -5.44
CA LEU A 84 0.48 -12.32 -6.06
C LEU A 84 0.56 -12.49 -7.57
N GLU A 85 -0.10 -11.63 -8.30
CA GLU A 85 -0.05 -11.51 -9.75
C GLU A 85 0.50 -10.12 -10.11
N VAL A 86 1.51 -10.08 -10.97
CA VAL A 86 2.18 -8.83 -11.34
C VAL A 86 2.10 -8.65 -12.85
N ASN A 87 1.48 -7.57 -13.29
CA ASN A 87 1.32 -7.17 -14.68
C ASN A 87 2.11 -5.88 -14.97
N GLY A 88 2.59 -5.76 -16.19
CA GLY A 88 3.38 -4.61 -16.63
C GLY A 88 4.89 -4.80 -16.46
N ALA A 89 5.67 -3.95 -17.11
CA ALA A 89 7.12 -3.99 -17.08
C ALA A 89 7.67 -3.55 -15.73
N GLY A 90 8.70 -4.24 -15.23
CA GLY A 90 9.44 -3.82 -14.03
C GLY A 90 10.00 -2.39 -14.15
N ALA A 91 10.34 -1.77 -13.01
CA ALA A 91 11.05 -0.49 -13.03
C ALA A 91 12.41 -0.68 -13.70
N ALA A 92 12.83 0.26 -14.54
CA ALA A 92 14.20 0.29 -15.03
C ALA A 92 15.16 0.42 -13.83
N ALA A 93 16.13 -0.45 -13.72
CA ALA A 93 17.12 -0.37 -12.67
C ALA A 93 17.98 0.88 -12.84
N GLY A 94 18.26 1.59 -11.74
CA GLY A 94 19.29 2.62 -11.70
C GLY A 94 18.83 4.08 -11.73
N THR A 95 17.56 4.36 -12.04
CA THR A 95 16.99 5.70 -11.86
C THR A 95 15.96 5.66 -10.74
N GLY A 96 16.08 6.53 -9.74
CA GLY A 96 15.11 6.61 -8.65
C GLY A 96 13.68 6.69 -9.18
N THR A 97 12.78 5.90 -8.58
CA THR A 97 11.39 5.83 -9.03
C THR A 97 10.44 5.96 -7.85
N LEU A 98 9.51 6.91 -7.94
CA LEU A 98 8.40 7.02 -7.00
C LEU A 98 7.22 6.17 -7.51
N VAL A 99 6.97 5.05 -6.89
CA VAL A 99 5.77 4.23 -7.16
C VAL A 99 4.60 4.81 -6.35
N VAL A 100 3.49 5.11 -7.01
CA VAL A 100 2.27 5.62 -6.37
C VAL A 100 1.09 4.72 -6.71
N ALA A 101 0.35 4.29 -5.68
CA ALA A 101 -0.75 3.34 -5.86
C ALA A 101 -1.98 3.73 -5.03
N ASN A 102 -3.14 3.16 -5.40
CA ASN A 102 -4.31 3.15 -4.52
C ASN A 102 -4.03 2.32 -3.26
N HIS A 103 -4.73 2.63 -2.17
CA HIS A 103 -4.49 2.04 -0.85
C HIS A 103 -5.74 1.34 -0.31
N ILE A 104 -5.65 0.04 -0.15
CA ILE A 104 -6.77 -0.83 0.25
C ILE A 104 -6.51 -1.49 1.60
N SER A 105 -5.26 -1.88 1.86
CA SER A 105 -4.92 -2.77 2.96
C SER A 105 -3.57 -2.42 3.60
N TRP A 106 -3.39 -2.83 4.85
CA TRP A 106 -2.07 -2.88 5.48
C TRP A 106 -1.09 -3.82 4.74
N LEU A 107 -1.62 -4.71 3.89
CA LEU A 107 -0.84 -5.61 3.03
C LEU A 107 -0.20 -4.88 1.83
N ASP A 108 -0.74 -3.74 1.40
CA ASP A 108 -0.32 -3.10 0.15
C ASP A 108 1.18 -2.76 0.08
N PRO A 109 1.83 -2.29 1.17
CA PRO A 109 3.28 -2.12 1.18
C PRO A 109 4.05 -3.43 0.94
N LEU A 110 3.56 -4.55 1.50
CA LEU A 110 4.14 -5.88 1.28
C LEU A 110 3.92 -6.36 -0.15
N VAL A 111 2.74 -6.11 -0.69
CA VAL A 111 2.37 -6.47 -2.07
C VAL A 111 3.28 -5.76 -3.07
N ILE A 112 3.46 -4.45 -2.92
CA ILE A 112 4.37 -3.69 -3.79
C ILE A 112 5.83 -4.15 -3.59
N ALA A 113 6.29 -4.35 -2.34
CA ALA A 113 7.65 -4.83 -2.08
C ALA A 113 7.91 -6.23 -2.67
N ALA A 114 6.89 -7.10 -2.71
CA ALA A 114 6.96 -8.41 -3.35
C ALA A 114 6.98 -8.33 -4.89
N ALA A 115 6.35 -7.32 -5.48
CA ALA A 115 6.33 -7.05 -6.91
C ALA A 115 7.61 -6.34 -7.37
N VAL A 116 7.94 -5.22 -6.71
CA VAL A 116 9.07 -4.35 -7.05
C VAL A 116 9.88 -4.07 -5.78
N PRO A 117 11.21 -4.35 -5.79
CA PRO A 117 12.07 -3.98 -4.68
C PRO A 117 11.94 -2.48 -4.39
N SER A 118 11.42 -2.13 -3.21
CA SER A 118 11.10 -0.73 -2.89
C SER A 118 11.13 -0.46 -1.39
N ARG A 119 11.33 0.80 -1.04
CA ARG A 119 11.28 1.32 0.33
C ARG A 119 9.89 1.91 0.58
N PRO A 120 9.12 1.42 1.56
CA PRO A 120 7.80 1.97 1.84
C PRO A 120 7.89 3.33 2.55
N LEU A 121 6.98 4.24 2.20
CA LEU A 121 6.70 5.43 3.00
C LEU A 121 5.61 5.09 4.02
N ALA A 122 6.00 4.89 5.26
CA ALA A 122 5.14 4.45 6.36
C ALA A 122 4.72 5.62 7.27
N LYS A 123 3.63 5.43 8.02
CA LYS A 123 3.26 6.36 9.09
C LYS A 123 4.26 6.30 10.24
N GLN A 124 4.52 7.46 10.87
CA GLN A 124 5.46 7.55 12.01
C GLN A 124 5.04 6.65 13.18
N GLU A 125 3.75 6.45 13.42
CA GLU A 125 3.24 5.62 14.51
C GLU A 125 3.65 4.14 14.37
N VAL A 126 3.85 3.67 13.14
CA VAL A 126 4.33 2.30 12.87
C VAL A 126 5.74 2.08 13.40
N ALA A 127 6.54 3.14 13.51
CA ALA A 127 7.88 3.06 14.11
C ALA A 127 7.85 2.72 15.62
N GLY A 128 6.73 2.96 16.30
CA GLY A 128 6.51 2.61 17.70
C GLY A 128 5.98 1.19 17.94
N TRP A 129 5.63 0.45 16.89
CA TRP A 129 5.05 -0.89 17.05
C TRP A 129 6.15 -1.94 17.21
N PRO A 130 6.18 -2.69 18.33
CA PRO A 130 7.15 -3.77 18.52
C PRO A 130 7.10 -4.75 17.34
N VAL A 131 8.22 -5.35 16.97
CA VAL A 131 8.35 -6.29 15.84
C VAL A 131 8.12 -5.64 14.47
N VAL A 132 6.98 -4.97 14.24
CA VAL A 132 6.67 -4.32 12.96
C VAL A 132 7.68 -3.22 12.64
N SER A 133 8.05 -2.41 13.64
CA SER A 133 9.08 -1.36 13.49
C SER A 133 10.41 -1.92 13.01
N THR A 134 10.84 -3.08 13.54
CA THR A 134 12.10 -3.72 13.13
C THR A 134 12.03 -4.22 11.68
N LEU A 135 10.91 -4.84 11.29
CA LEU A 135 10.72 -5.33 9.92
C LEU A 135 10.64 -4.18 8.91
N VAL A 136 9.92 -3.12 9.24
CA VAL A 136 9.74 -1.94 8.40
C VAL A 136 11.07 -1.17 8.28
N ALA A 137 11.82 -1.02 9.38
CA ALA A 137 13.16 -0.45 9.35
C ALA A 137 14.15 -1.32 8.55
N GLY A 138 14.07 -2.65 8.68
CA GLY A 138 14.83 -3.60 7.87
C GLY A 138 14.51 -3.52 6.37
N ALA A 139 13.29 -3.11 6.01
CA ALA A 139 12.91 -2.80 4.62
C ALA A 139 13.39 -1.41 4.15
N GLY A 140 14.13 -0.67 4.97
CA GLY A 140 14.59 0.68 4.65
C GLY A 140 13.47 1.71 4.56
N ALA A 141 12.38 1.53 5.31
CA ALA A 141 11.23 2.43 5.26
C ALA A 141 11.61 3.87 5.58
N LEU A 142 10.91 4.77 4.92
CA LEU A 142 10.87 6.19 5.24
C LEU A 142 9.61 6.47 6.05
N PHE A 143 9.67 7.42 6.98
CA PHE A 143 8.56 7.72 7.86
C PHE A 143 8.00 9.11 7.60
N ILE A 144 6.68 9.23 7.70
CA ILE A 144 5.97 10.50 7.58
C ILE A 144 5.03 10.67 8.78
N ASP A 145 5.20 11.80 9.46
CA ASP A 145 4.24 12.25 10.48
C ASP A 145 3.15 13.06 9.77
N ARG A 146 1.97 12.46 9.65
CA ARG A 146 0.82 13.09 8.97
C ARG A 146 0.03 14.02 9.88
N GLU A 147 0.29 14.00 11.18
CA GLU A 147 -0.36 14.85 12.17
C GLU A 147 0.40 16.17 12.35
N ARG A 148 1.68 16.20 12.00
CA ARG A 148 2.55 17.37 12.04
C ARG A 148 2.88 17.90 10.65
N LEU A 149 2.07 18.85 10.17
CA LEU A 149 2.32 19.47 8.86
C LEU A 149 3.69 20.12 8.75
N MET A 150 4.25 20.61 9.86
CA MET A 150 5.60 21.16 9.92
C MET A 150 6.71 20.13 9.65
N ALA A 151 6.42 18.84 9.85
CA ALA A 151 7.37 17.75 9.55
C ALA A 151 7.30 17.29 8.09
N LEU A 152 6.30 17.73 7.33
CA LEU A 152 6.10 17.30 5.95
C LEU A 152 7.28 17.65 5.01
N PRO A 153 7.89 18.86 5.07
CA PRO A 153 9.05 19.19 4.23
C PRO A 153 10.24 18.25 4.46
N SER A 154 10.53 17.88 5.71
CA SER A 154 11.64 16.95 6.02
C SER A 154 11.37 15.54 5.51
N ALA A 155 10.13 15.07 5.60
CA ALA A 155 9.74 13.77 5.05
C ALA A 155 9.85 13.76 3.50
N VAL A 156 9.42 14.84 2.83
CA VAL A 156 9.58 15.00 1.38
C VAL A 156 11.05 15.03 0.99
N ALA A 157 11.90 15.75 1.74
CA ALA A 157 13.34 15.80 1.51
C ALA A 157 14.00 14.42 1.69
N ALA A 158 13.58 13.63 2.67
CA ALA A 158 14.09 12.28 2.88
C ALA A 158 13.70 11.34 1.71
N VAL A 159 12.48 11.45 1.19
CA VAL A 159 12.04 10.72 -0.02
C VAL A 159 12.87 11.16 -1.22
N ALA A 160 13.07 12.47 -1.44
CA ALA A 160 13.89 12.98 -2.54
C ALA A 160 15.35 12.49 -2.44
N GLY A 161 15.91 12.44 -1.24
CA GLY A 161 17.24 11.88 -1.00
C GLY A 161 17.35 10.41 -1.40
N ALA A 162 16.37 9.58 -1.03
CA ALA A 162 16.31 8.17 -1.42
C ALA A 162 16.17 8.01 -2.95
N LEU A 163 15.32 8.81 -3.58
CA LEU A 163 15.15 8.81 -5.04
C LEU A 163 16.43 9.19 -5.77
N ARG A 164 17.17 10.21 -5.29
CA ARG A 164 18.49 10.60 -5.87
C ARG A 164 19.55 9.51 -5.69
N ALA A 165 19.45 8.72 -4.62
CA ALA A 165 20.31 7.55 -4.41
C ALA A 165 19.99 6.37 -5.33
N GLY A 166 18.97 6.49 -6.21
CA GLY A 166 18.53 5.44 -7.12
C GLY A 166 17.50 4.47 -6.53
N ASP A 167 17.03 4.72 -5.30
CA ASP A 167 16.04 3.86 -4.66
C ASP A 167 14.66 3.99 -5.34
N THR A 168 13.91 2.89 -5.31
CA THR A 168 12.47 2.93 -5.55
C THR A 168 11.75 3.17 -4.24
N VAL A 169 10.94 4.22 -4.17
CA VAL A 169 10.10 4.52 -3.00
C VAL A 169 8.64 4.28 -3.35
N VAL A 170 7.89 3.62 -2.47
CA VAL A 170 6.45 3.44 -2.65
C VAL A 170 5.66 4.33 -1.68
N ALA A 171 4.67 5.03 -2.24
CA ALA A 171 3.75 5.87 -1.49
C ALA A 171 2.30 5.61 -1.88
N PHE A 172 1.40 5.84 -0.92
CA PHE A 172 -0.05 5.78 -1.11
C PHE A 172 -0.63 7.19 -0.89
N PRO A 173 -0.71 8.00 -1.98
CA PRO A 173 -1.01 9.43 -1.84
C PRO A 173 -2.43 9.75 -1.38
N GLU A 174 -3.34 8.78 -1.36
CA GLU A 174 -4.68 8.92 -0.77
C GLU A 174 -4.61 9.27 0.72
N GLY A 175 -3.54 8.86 1.39
CA GLY A 175 -3.32 9.13 2.81
C GLY A 175 -4.17 8.30 3.77
N THR A 176 -5.14 7.56 3.29
CA THR A 176 -5.97 6.60 4.03
C THR A 176 -6.30 5.41 3.14
N THR A 177 -6.80 4.33 3.74
CA THR A 177 -7.23 3.13 3.02
C THR A 177 -8.69 3.23 2.59
N TRP A 178 -9.00 2.64 1.44
CA TRP A 178 -10.32 2.49 0.85
C TRP A 178 -10.67 1.01 0.70
N CYS A 179 -11.96 0.69 0.54
CA CYS A 179 -12.36 -0.73 0.46
C CYS A 179 -12.07 -1.42 -0.88
N GLY A 180 -11.53 -0.70 -1.87
CA GLY A 180 -11.22 -1.22 -3.20
C GLY A 180 -12.35 -1.08 -4.24
N ARG A 181 -13.58 -0.70 -3.82
CA ARG A 181 -14.68 -0.36 -4.75
C ARG A 181 -14.51 1.01 -5.38
N GLY A 182 -13.66 1.84 -4.81
CA GLY A 182 -13.29 3.17 -5.26
C GLY A 182 -11.97 3.59 -4.64
N MET A 183 -11.57 4.83 -4.89
CA MET A 183 -10.35 5.43 -4.36
C MET A 183 -10.54 6.91 -4.08
N GLY A 184 -9.73 7.45 -3.16
CA GLY A 184 -9.64 8.88 -2.85
C GLY A 184 -8.81 9.67 -3.86
N GLY A 185 -8.73 10.98 -3.64
CA GLY A 185 -7.84 11.85 -4.39
C GLY A 185 -6.38 11.74 -3.93
N PHE A 186 -5.45 11.94 -4.84
CA PHE A 186 -4.02 11.92 -4.53
C PHE A 186 -3.57 13.28 -3.96
N ARG A 187 -2.96 13.23 -2.78
CA ARG A 187 -2.34 14.40 -2.15
C ARG A 187 -1.01 14.72 -2.81
N PRO A 188 -0.75 15.97 -3.20
CA PRO A 188 0.38 16.30 -4.05
C PRO A 188 1.75 16.31 -3.35
N ALA A 189 1.80 16.28 -2.02
CA ALA A 189 3.03 16.54 -1.26
C ALA A 189 4.20 15.60 -1.64
N VAL A 190 3.96 14.29 -1.75
CA VAL A 190 5.01 13.31 -2.05
C VAL A 190 5.56 13.47 -3.48
N PHE A 191 4.78 14.03 -4.40
CA PHE A 191 5.21 14.25 -5.79
C PHE A 191 6.28 15.35 -5.89
N GLN A 192 6.35 16.26 -4.90
CA GLN A 192 7.45 17.21 -4.81
C GLN A 192 8.81 16.51 -4.72
N ALA A 193 8.87 15.38 -3.99
CA ALA A 193 10.11 14.62 -3.88
C ALA A 193 10.59 14.07 -5.24
N ALA A 194 9.68 13.64 -6.11
CA ALA A 194 10.03 13.19 -7.45
C ALA A 194 10.55 14.36 -8.33
N ILE A 195 9.93 15.54 -8.22
CA ILE A 195 10.37 16.74 -8.92
C ILE A 195 11.78 17.15 -8.42
N ASP A 196 11.98 17.26 -7.10
CA ASP A 196 13.24 17.65 -6.48
C ASP A 196 14.39 16.69 -6.79
N ALA A 197 14.07 15.42 -7.04
CA ALA A 197 15.04 14.38 -7.39
C ALA A 197 15.23 14.16 -8.90
N GLY A 198 14.42 14.80 -9.76
CA GLY A 198 14.37 14.46 -11.18
C GLY A 198 13.95 13.02 -11.46
N ALA A 199 13.26 12.40 -10.50
CA ALA A 199 12.88 10.98 -10.54
C ALA A 199 11.55 10.77 -11.27
N SER A 200 11.40 9.60 -11.90
CA SER A 200 10.13 9.22 -12.53
C SER A 200 9.07 8.85 -11.50
N VAL A 201 7.80 9.11 -11.82
CA VAL A 201 6.64 8.65 -11.06
C VAL A 201 6.01 7.48 -11.80
N ARG A 202 5.86 6.34 -11.13
CA ARG A 202 5.23 5.15 -11.70
C ARG A 202 3.90 4.87 -11.01
N PRO A 203 2.76 5.08 -11.68
CA PRO A 203 1.48 4.67 -11.16
C PRO A 203 1.36 3.14 -11.11
N ALA A 204 0.74 2.62 -10.05
CA ALA A 204 0.43 1.21 -9.89
C ALA A 204 -1.01 1.03 -9.41
N VAL A 205 -1.66 -0.03 -9.84
CA VAL A 205 -3.02 -0.38 -9.42
C VAL A 205 -2.98 -1.67 -8.63
N LEU A 206 -3.61 -1.65 -7.46
CA LEU A 206 -3.81 -2.81 -6.62
C LEU A 206 -5.28 -3.25 -6.68
N ARG A 207 -5.51 -4.55 -6.86
CA ARG A 207 -6.83 -5.16 -6.84
C ARG A 207 -6.80 -6.48 -6.09
N TYR A 208 -7.71 -6.66 -5.14
CA TYR A 208 -7.88 -7.93 -4.44
C TYR A 208 -9.06 -8.70 -5.04
N ARG A 209 -8.91 -10.02 -5.19
CA ARG A 209 -9.91 -10.93 -5.77
C ARG A 209 -10.03 -12.21 -4.95
N GLU A 210 -11.22 -12.81 -4.94
CA GLU A 210 -11.47 -14.18 -4.54
C GLU A 210 -11.83 -14.99 -5.81
N GLY A 211 -10.92 -15.85 -6.24
CA GLY A 211 -11.03 -16.46 -7.57
C GLY A 211 -10.99 -15.39 -8.66
N THR A 212 -12.09 -15.23 -9.40
CA THR A 212 -12.25 -14.21 -10.45
C THR A 212 -12.95 -12.95 -9.97
N GLU A 213 -13.64 -12.99 -8.81
CA GLU A 213 -14.46 -11.89 -8.32
C GLU A 213 -13.69 -10.90 -7.47
N PRO A 214 -13.99 -9.58 -7.52
CA PRO A 214 -13.39 -8.60 -6.62
C PRO A 214 -13.72 -8.93 -5.18
N SER A 215 -12.73 -8.73 -4.33
CA SER A 215 -12.86 -8.98 -2.90
C SER A 215 -12.55 -7.75 -2.08
N THR A 216 -13.36 -7.52 -1.07
CA THR A 216 -13.10 -6.54 -0.02
C THR A 216 -12.53 -7.19 1.24
N ARG A 217 -12.27 -8.49 1.22
CA ARG A 217 -11.80 -9.26 2.39
C ARG A 217 -10.44 -8.81 2.92
N ALA A 218 -9.59 -8.30 2.04
CA ALA A 218 -8.27 -7.78 2.41
C ALA A 218 -8.30 -6.32 2.85
N CYS A 219 -9.40 -5.59 2.64
CA CYS A 219 -9.44 -4.16 2.98
C CYS A 219 -9.28 -3.95 4.50
N PHE A 220 -8.67 -2.82 4.85
CA PHE A 220 -8.40 -2.42 6.22
C PHE A 220 -8.84 -0.97 6.38
N VAL A 221 -10.04 -0.74 6.86
CA VAL A 221 -10.73 0.55 6.78
C VAL A 221 -11.38 0.92 8.12
N GLY A 222 -11.50 2.23 8.37
CA GLY A 222 -12.15 2.75 9.56
C GLY A 222 -11.45 2.31 10.85
N ASP A 223 -12.21 1.71 11.75
CA ASP A 223 -11.79 1.19 13.06
C ASP A 223 -11.46 -0.31 13.05
N ASP A 224 -11.24 -0.91 11.86
CA ASP A 224 -10.87 -2.33 11.75
C ASP A 224 -9.59 -2.62 12.53
N SER A 225 -9.58 -3.73 13.29
CA SER A 225 -8.39 -4.14 14.03
C SER A 225 -7.48 -5.02 13.17
N LEU A 226 -6.16 -4.88 13.38
CA LEU A 226 -5.18 -5.68 12.64
C LEU A 226 -5.43 -7.19 12.84
N LEU A 227 -5.77 -7.61 14.08
CA LEU A 227 -6.05 -9.00 14.38
C LEU A 227 -7.28 -9.49 13.61
N ALA A 228 -8.38 -8.74 13.60
CA ALA A 228 -9.58 -9.08 12.85
C ALA A 228 -9.28 -9.21 11.35
N SER A 229 -8.48 -8.28 10.80
CA SER A 229 -8.06 -8.30 9.41
C SER A 229 -7.19 -9.53 9.08
N VAL A 230 -6.19 -9.84 9.90
CA VAL A 230 -5.34 -11.05 9.71
C VAL A 230 -6.17 -12.32 9.75
N LEU A 231 -7.09 -12.42 10.74
CA LEU A 231 -7.98 -13.58 10.87
C LEU A 231 -8.92 -13.71 9.68
N ARG A 232 -9.40 -12.61 9.13
CA ARG A 232 -10.27 -12.56 7.94
C ARG A 232 -9.50 -12.97 6.70
N VAL A 233 -8.34 -12.39 6.45
CA VAL A 233 -7.47 -12.71 5.31
C VAL A 233 -7.09 -14.21 5.30
N THR A 234 -6.63 -14.73 6.44
CA THR A 234 -6.20 -16.14 6.54
C THR A 234 -7.35 -17.13 6.41
N ALA A 235 -8.58 -16.72 6.69
CA ALA A 235 -9.79 -17.54 6.51
C ALA A 235 -10.30 -17.55 5.06
N THR A 236 -9.93 -16.57 4.25
CA THR A 236 -10.45 -16.43 2.87
C THR A 236 -9.77 -17.43 1.95
N ARG A 237 -10.58 -18.14 1.13
CA ARG A 237 -10.09 -19.06 0.12
C ARG A 237 -9.77 -18.29 -1.16
N ASP A 238 -8.74 -18.73 -1.88
CA ASP A 238 -8.35 -18.23 -3.22
C ASP A 238 -8.19 -16.71 -3.31
N LEU A 239 -7.78 -16.08 -2.19
CA LEU A 239 -7.47 -14.66 -2.18
C LEU A 239 -6.23 -14.38 -3.02
N ALA A 240 -6.38 -13.51 -3.99
CA ALA A 240 -5.32 -13.04 -4.87
C ALA A 240 -5.23 -11.51 -4.83
N VAL A 241 -4.04 -11.00 -5.07
CA VAL A 241 -3.80 -9.57 -5.31
C VAL A 241 -3.09 -9.38 -6.64
N GLU A 242 -3.67 -8.55 -7.47
CA GLU A 242 -3.13 -8.14 -8.75
C GLU A 242 -2.47 -6.77 -8.60
N VAL A 243 -1.22 -6.68 -9.05
CA VAL A 243 -0.46 -5.42 -9.15
C VAL A 243 -0.26 -5.12 -10.62
N THR A 244 -0.83 -4.03 -11.12
CA THR A 244 -0.59 -3.57 -12.49
C THR A 244 0.32 -2.35 -12.45
N LEU A 245 1.56 -2.51 -12.91
CA LEU A 245 2.54 -1.44 -13.03
C LEU A 245 2.35 -0.72 -14.36
N MET A 246 2.03 0.57 -14.31
CA MET A 246 1.77 1.38 -15.51
C MET A 246 3.06 2.04 -16.04
N ALA A 247 2.98 2.66 -17.21
CA ALA A 247 4.07 3.43 -17.77
C ALA A 247 4.46 4.59 -16.83
N ALA A 248 5.75 4.78 -16.64
CA ALA A 248 6.26 5.87 -15.82
C ALA A 248 5.92 7.24 -16.43
N ILE A 249 5.76 8.21 -15.54
CA ILE A 249 5.59 9.65 -15.87
C ILE A 249 6.89 10.32 -15.50
N THR A 250 7.57 10.90 -16.47
CA THR A 250 8.75 11.73 -16.23
C THR A 250 8.28 13.18 -16.04
N PRO A 251 8.63 13.83 -14.91
CA PRO A 251 8.36 15.23 -14.74
C PRO A 251 9.03 16.03 -15.87
N ALA A 252 8.31 16.98 -16.45
CA ALA A 252 8.89 17.82 -17.51
C ALA A 252 10.03 18.69 -16.92
N PRO A 253 11.14 18.87 -17.66
CA PRO A 253 12.23 19.74 -17.22
C PRO A 253 11.73 21.17 -16.95
N GLY A 254 12.21 21.78 -15.86
CA GLY A 254 11.86 23.16 -15.49
C GLY A 254 10.53 23.33 -14.76
N LEU A 255 9.72 22.27 -14.62
CA LEU A 255 8.55 22.32 -13.76
C LEU A 255 8.97 22.34 -12.28
N ALA A 256 8.52 23.37 -11.55
CA ALA A 256 8.81 23.56 -10.13
C ALA A 256 7.59 24.06 -9.37
N GLY A 257 7.62 23.87 -8.04
CA GLY A 257 6.65 24.45 -7.14
C GLY A 257 5.29 23.77 -7.08
N PRO A 258 4.33 24.38 -6.36
CA PRO A 258 3.02 23.80 -6.07
C PRO A 258 2.19 23.39 -7.30
N PRO A 259 2.14 24.17 -8.41
CA PRO A 259 1.38 23.77 -9.60
C PRO A 259 1.92 22.49 -10.24
N ALA A 260 3.25 22.35 -10.34
CA ALA A 260 3.89 21.19 -10.96
C ALA A 260 3.58 19.89 -10.22
N ARG A 261 3.72 19.90 -8.88
CA ARG A 261 3.40 18.71 -8.07
C ARG A 261 1.91 18.35 -8.08
N ALA A 262 1.03 19.35 -8.15
CA ALA A 262 -0.40 19.13 -8.24
C ALA A 262 -0.80 18.49 -9.57
N GLU A 263 -0.21 18.94 -10.67
CA GLU A 263 -0.44 18.39 -12.01
C GLU A 263 0.08 16.95 -12.11
N LEU A 264 1.27 16.69 -11.58
CA LEU A 264 1.85 15.34 -11.57
C LEU A 264 1.00 14.38 -10.76
N ALA A 265 0.47 14.83 -9.60
CA ALA A 265 -0.47 14.06 -8.78
C ALA A 265 -1.77 13.78 -9.54
N ARG A 266 -2.33 14.77 -10.21
CA ARG A 266 -3.56 14.64 -11.01
C ARG A 266 -3.40 13.64 -12.16
N ILE A 267 -2.28 13.68 -12.88
CA ILE A 267 -2.00 12.72 -13.97
C ILE A 267 -1.87 11.30 -13.41
N ALA A 268 -1.10 11.13 -12.33
CA ALA A 268 -0.91 9.84 -11.70
C ALA A 268 -2.24 9.27 -11.15
N GLU A 269 -3.03 10.12 -10.48
CA GLU A 269 -4.37 9.75 -9.98
C GLU A 269 -5.28 9.30 -11.12
N ALA A 270 -5.35 10.07 -12.20
CA ALA A 270 -6.21 9.75 -13.34
C ALA A 270 -5.89 8.36 -13.92
N ARG A 271 -4.59 8.02 -14.05
CA ARG A 271 -4.15 6.71 -14.52
C ARG A 271 -4.53 5.58 -13.56
N VAL A 272 -4.26 5.76 -12.25
CA VAL A 272 -4.63 4.74 -11.24
C VAL A 272 -6.15 4.57 -11.20
N ARG A 273 -6.90 5.66 -11.20
CA ARG A 273 -8.37 5.64 -11.19
C ARG A 273 -8.96 4.94 -12.42
N ALA A 274 -8.41 5.19 -13.60
CA ALA A 274 -8.80 4.47 -14.82
C ALA A 274 -8.56 2.95 -14.69
N GLY A 275 -7.39 2.57 -14.17
CA GLY A 275 -7.07 1.16 -13.93
C GLY A 275 -7.96 0.50 -12.87
N VAL A 276 -8.32 1.20 -11.79
CA VAL A 276 -9.28 0.70 -10.79
C VAL A 276 -10.64 0.47 -11.44
N ARG A 277 -11.13 1.42 -12.23
CA ARG A 277 -12.44 1.32 -12.93
C ARG A 277 -12.46 0.21 -13.98
N ALA A 278 -11.41 0.05 -14.77
CA ALA A 278 -11.34 -1.01 -15.79
C ALA A 278 -11.50 -2.41 -15.17
N GLY A 279 -10.97 -2.64 -13.99
CA GLY A 279 -11.15 -3.89 -13.26
C GLY A 279 -12.56 -4.13 -12.75
N VAL A 280 -13.35 -3.08 -12.55
CA VAL A 280 -14.77 -3.16 -12.18
C VAL A 280 -15.64 -3.40 -13.42
N LEU A 281 -15.29 -2.78 -14.56
CA LEU A 281 -16.07 -2.84 -15.81
C LEU A 281 -15.72 -4.05 -16.70
N GLY A 282 -14.52 -4.60 -16.61
CA GLY A 282 -14.03 -5.72 -17.45
C GLY A 282 -14.78 -7.05 -17.27
N ARG A 283 -15.92 -7.05 -16.57
CA ARG A 283 -16.80 -8.17 -16.34
C ARG A 283 -18.17 -8.09 -17.04
N HIS A 284 -18.41 -7.07 -17.83
CA HIS A 284 -19.69 -6.90 -18.53
C HIS A 284 -19.58 -7.02 -20.05
N LEU A 285 -18.52 -7.64 -20.58
CA LEU A 285 -18.54 -8.10 -21.96
C LEU A 285 -18.81 -9.62 -21.93
N PRO A 286 -20.04 -10.06 -22.16
CA PRO A 286 -20.29 -11.44 -22.55
C PRO A 286 -19.53 -11.67 -23.84
N GLY A 287 -18.82 -12.80 -23.93
CA GLY A 287 -18.07 -13.17 -25.12
C GLY A 287 -18.90 -12.97 -26.38
N GLU A 288 -18.44 -12.12 -27.27
CA GLU A 288 -18.87 -12.18 -28.65
C GLU A 288 -18.30 -13.48 -29.19
N GLY A 289 -19.21 -14.46 -29.30
CA GLY A 289 -18.96 -15.67 -30.07
C GLY A 289 -18.77 -15.27 -31.52
N VAL A 290 -17.71 -15.74 -32.11
CA VAL A 290 -17.64 -16.16 -33.53
C VAL A 290 -17.02 -17.54 -33.56
#